data_8a037762133dd6392fd3f84ee7f198a4
#
_entry.id   8a037762133dd6392fd3f84ee7f198a4
#
_cell.length_a   1.000
_cell.length_b   1.000
_cell.length_c   1.000
_cell.angle_alpha   90.00
_cell.angle_beta   90.00
_cell.angle_gamma   90.00
#
_symmetry.space_group_name_H-M   'P 1'
#
loop_
_entity.id
_entity.type
_entity.pdbx_description
1 polymer ?
#
loop_
_entity_poly.entity_id
_entity_poly.type
_entity_poly.pdbx_seq_one_letter_code
_entity_poly.pdbx_strand_id
1 'polypeptide(L)'
;MSWPEDIALDAARSGLDMVALTDHDTMAGVARFCAACASRGMQAIPACEIDVNEPQIDYKSELLAYFPGAEPAAGAPATRAILRESLRKRRARLEFLINSARELYPDKELSFEDLFRDKTRMEYDSALADEISWSKVDLFLYLKARRCIDPDMNYKAFKKKFFANGLLKKYKLDKPDIASVVAAVHADNGFVVLPHFGHLWDDDAALMHKETEKLRSKLAWFRRAGVDGVELYWYNADYRSAKINELVRTVARPQGFFFTYGSDCHGPGSGKHTITKFKGNFEGFPVRQADGHQSEGHRGSAGHASPNTAG
;
A
#
# COMPACT_ATOMS: atom_id res chain seq x y z
N MET A 1 -8.27 -12.18 6.38
CA MET A 1 -6.83 -11.85 6.36
C MET A 1 -6.16 -12.90 5.49
N SER A 2 -5.32 -12.49 4.57
CA SER A 2 -4.51 -13.45 3.80
C SER A 2 -3.16 -13.63 4.49
N TRP A 3 -2.65 -14.84 4.52
CA TRP A 3 -1.31 -15.09 5.01
C TRP A 3 -0.28 -14.68 3.95
N PRO A 4 0.92 -14.25 4.34
CA PRO A 4 1.98 -13.90 3.38
C PRO A 4 2.24 -15.00 2.34
N GLU A 5 2.16 -16.26 2.74
CA GLU A 5 2.35 -17.43 1.88
C GLU A 5 1.24 -17.58 0.83
N ASP A 6 0.00 -17.21 1.18
CA ASP A 6 -1.14 -17.24 0.23
C ASP A 6 -0.96 -16.17 -0.85
N ILE A 7 -0.52 -14.96 -0.45
CA ILE A 7 -0.22 -13.88 -1.41
C ILE A 7 0.94 -14.28 -2.33
N ALA A 8 2.00 -14.90 -1.79
CA ALA A 8 3.11 -15.41 -2.59
C ALA A 8 2.65 -16.50 -3.58
N LEU A 9 1.73 -17.39 -3.16
CA LEU A 9 1.15 -18.40 -4.04
C LEU A 9 0.31 -17.78 -5.17
N ASP A 10 -0.52 -16.79 -4.85
CA ASP A 10 -1.33 -16.09 -5.85
C ASP A 10 -0.47 -15.31 -6.84
N ALA A 11 0.62 -14.70 -6.37
CA ALA A 11 1.61 -14.04 -7.22
C ALA A 11 2.28 -15.02 -8.20
N ALA A 12 2.71 -16.18 -7.70
CA ALA A 12 3.33 -17.23 -8.53
C ALA A 12 2.34 -17.76 -9.59
N ARG A 13 1.09 -18.06 -9.18
CA ARG A 13 0.03 -18.48 -10.11
C ARG A 13 -0.28 -17.44 -11.16
N SER A 14 -0.05 -16.17 -10.85
CA SER A 14 -0.21 -15.05 -11.79
C SER A 14 0.97 -14.87 -12.72
N GLY A 15 2.05 -15.66 -12.58
CA GLY A 15 3.26 -15.58 -13.39
C GLY A 15 4.04 -14.28 -13.15
N LEU A 16 4.12 -13.83 -11.90
CA LEU A 16 4.96 -12.71 -11.51
C LEU A 16 6.36 -13.20 -11.13
N ASP A 17 7.39 -12.52 -11.61
CA ASP A 17 8.79 -12.85 -11.34
C ASP A 17 9.32 -12.08 -10.11
N MET A 18 8.77 -10.90 -9.88
CA MET A 18 9.16 -10.00 -8.79
C MET A 18 7.93 -9.39 -8.12
N VAL A 19 7.93 -9.38 -6.80
CA VAL A 19 6.79 -8.89 -6.00
C VAL A 19 7.25 -8.21 -4.71
N ALA A 20 6.38 -7.38 -4.13
CA ALA A 20 6.55 -6.80 -2.80
C ALA A 20 5.25 -6.91 -2.01
N LEU A 21 5.35 -7.20 -0.72
CA LEU A 21 4.26 -7.11 0.25
C LEU A 21 4.36 -5.75 0.94
N THR A 22 3.30 -4.94 0.81
CA THR A 22 3.28 -3.55 1.29
C THR A 22 2.16 -3.34 2.32
N ASP A 23 2.16 -4.13 3.39
CA ASP A 23 1.18 -4.01 4.47
C ASP A 23 1.25 -2.63 5.16
N HIS A 24 0.09 -2.09 5.54
CA HIS A 24 -0.01 -0.79 6.20
C HIS A 24 0.72 -0.74 7.55
N ASP A 25 1.69 0.15 7.67
CA ASP A 25 2.48 0.47 8.87
C ASP A 25 3.17 -0.74 9.52
N THR A 26 3.40 -1.84 8.79
CA THR A 26 4.06 -3.04 9.34
C THR A 26 4.93 -3.74 8.31
N MET A 27 5.99 -4.38 8.79
CA MET A 27 6.83 -5.32 8.04
C MET A 27 6.82 -6.72 8.67
N ALA A 28 5.86 -7.02 9.57
CA ALA A 28 5.83 -8.30 10.29
C ALA A 28 5.69 -9.51 9.35
N GLY A 29 4.95 -9.38 8.23
CA GLY A 29 4.77 -10.43 7.22
C GLY A 29 5.93 -10.61 6.24
N VAL A 30 6.86 -9.65 6.16
CA VAL A 30 7.85 -9.55 5.07
C VAL A 30 8.78 -10.76 5.02
N ALA A 31 9.34 -11.20 6.15
CA ALA A 31 10.27 -12.33 6.17
C ALA A 31 9.61 -13.63 5.67
N ARG A 32 8.39 -13.91 6.12
CA ARG A 32 7.61 -15.07 5.67
C ARG A 32 7.25 -14.97 4.20
N PHE A 33 6.87 -13.78 3.74
CA PHE A 33 6.58 -13.52 2.33
C PHE A 33 7.79 -13.74 1.43
N CYS A 34 8.94 -13.17 1.80
CA CYS A 34 10.19 -13.35 1.05
C CYS A 34 10.61 -14.83 0.97
N ALA A 35 10.54 -15.56 2.07
CA ALA A 35 10.83 -17.00 2.09
C ALA A 35 9.87 -17.79 1.19
N ALA A 36 8.57 -17.47 1.23
CA ALA A 36 7.56 -18.10 0.38
C ALA A 36 7.74 -17.77 -1.11
N CYS A 37 8.18 -16.58 -1.46
CA CYS A 37 8.53 -16.20 -2.83
C CYS A 37 9.76 -16.95 -3.32
N ALA A 38 10.83 -16.97 -2.52
CA ALA A 38 12.08 -17.66 -2.85
C ALA A 38 11.86 -19.15 -3.11
N SER A 39 11.02 -19.83 -2.30
CA SER A 39 10.66 -21.23 -2.52
C SER A 39 9.91 -21.51 -3.84
N ARG A 40 9.44 -20.45 -4.51
CA ARG A 40 8.72 -20.50 -5.80
C ARG A 40 9.52 -19.89 -6.95
N GLY A 41 10.80 -19.58 -6.73
CA GLY A 41 11.66 -18.96 -7.74
C GLY A 41 11.35 -17.50 -8.04
N MET A 42 10.58 -16.81 -7.18
CA MET A 42 10.25 -15.40 -7.34
C MET A 42 11.19 -14.54 -6.49
N GLN A 43 11.53 -13.36 -7.01
CA GLN A 43 12.21 -12.33 -6.23
C GLN A 43 11.20 -11.54 -5.40
N ALA A 44 11.43 -11.41 -4.10
CA ALA A 44 10.66 -10.52 -3.24
C ALA A 44 11.51 -9.33 -2.79
N ILE A 45 10.91 -8.15 -2.77
CA ILE A 45 11.53 -6.94 -2.24
C ILE A 45 10.89 -6.65 -0.89
N PRO A 46 11.66 -6.55 0.21
CA PRO A 46 11.14 -6.07 1.49
C PRO A 46 10.53 -4.67 1.33
N ALA A 47 9.30 -4.50 1.79
CA ALA A 47 8.55 -3.25 1.60
C ALA A 47 7.49 -3.06 2.68
N CYS A 48 6.92 -1.87 2.74
CA CYS A 48 5.72 -1.56 3.52
C CYS A 48 4.99 -0.34 2.93
N GLU A 49 3.73 -0.17 3.29
CA GLU A 49 2.97 1.05 3.04
C GLU A 49 2.86 1.85 4.35
N ILE A 50 3.15 3.14 4.34
CA ILE A 50 3.25 3.99 5.52
C ILE A 50 2.21 5.10 5.45
N ASP A 51 1.29 5.12 6.42
CA ASP A 51 0.31 6.19 6.56
C ASP A 51 1.00 7.52 6.88
N VAL A 52 0.72 8.57 6.09
CA VAL A 52 1.28 9.91 6.29
C VAL A 52 0.21 11.00 6.35
N ASN A 53 0.56 12.16 6.92
CA ASN A 53 -0.26 13.34 6.88
C ASN A 53 0.63 14.58 6.67
N GLU A 54 0.47 15.25 5.52
CA GLU A 54 1.20 16.47 5.16
C GLU A 54 0.21 17.61 4.90
N PRO A 55 -0.10 18.40 5.94
CA PRO A 55 -1.09 19.47 5.83
C PRO A 55 -0.69 20.59 4.86
N GLN A 56 0.61 20.80 4.62
CA GLN A 56 1.09 21.89 3.74
C GLN A 56 0.60 21.76 2.30
N ILE A 57 0.34 20.53 1.85
CA ILE A 57 -0.12 20.23 0.49
C ILE A 57 -1.47 19.49 0.46
N ASP A 58 -2.16 19.47 1.61
CA ASP A 58 -3.41 18.71 1.78
C ASP A 58 -3.26 17.25 1.29
N TYR A 59 -2.23 16.57 1.82
CA TYR A 59 -1.98 15.17 1.52
C TYR A 59 -2.14 14.33 2.79
N LYS A 60 -3.16 13.51 2.80
CA LYS A 60 -3.45 12.57 3.87
C LYS A 60 -3.73 11.21 3.25
N SER A 61 -2.69 10.50 2.98
CA SER A 61 -2.70 9.20 2.30
C SER A 61 -1.54 8.35 2.79
N GLU A 62 -0.85 7.67 1.91
CA GLU A 62 0.20 6.71 2.18
C GLU A 62 1.45 7.00 1.34
N LEU A 63 2.58 6.41 1.74
CA LEU A 63 3.81 6.27 0.96
C LEU A 63 4.23 4.80 0.97
N LEU A 64 4.71 4.29 -0.15
CA LEU A 64 5.38 2.99 -0.21
C LEU A 64 6.87 3.17 0.09
N ALA A 65 7.41 2.25 0.88
CA ALA A 65 8.84 2.15 1.14
C ALA A 65 9.35 0.79 0.66
N TYR A 66 10.37 0.80 -0.19
CA TYR A 66 11.01 -0.39 -0.75
C TYR A 66 12.47 -0.46 -0.33
N PHE A 67 12.94 -1.65 0.04
CA PHE A 67 14.29 -1.88 0.56
C PHE A 67 15.01 -3.00 -0.22
N PRO A 68 15.41 -2.77 -1.49
CA PRO A 68 16.12 -3.77 -2.28
C PRO A 68 17.42 -4.17 -1.63
N GLY A 69 17.59 -5.47 -1.36
CA GLY A 69 18.79 -6.02 -0.72
C GLY A 69 18.83 -5.92 0.81
N ALA A 70 17.79 -5.37 1.45
CA ALA A 70 17.70 -5.42 2.91
C ALA A 70 17.36 -6.82 3.42
N GLU A 71 17.86 -7.16 4.62
CA GLU A 71 17.48 -8.40 5.31
C GLU A 71 16.00 -8.34 5.69
N PRO A 72 15.16 -9.33 5.29
CA PRO A 72 13.71 -9.23 5.42
C PRO A 72 13.19 -9.15 6.88
N ALA A 73 13.86 -9.79 7.84
CA ALA A 73 13.41 -9.84 9.22
C ALA A 73 13.84 -8.61 10.03
N ALA A 74 15.09 -8.16 9.87
CA ALA A 74 15.70 -7.13 10.71
C ALA A 74 16.17 -5.87 9.95
N GLY A 75 16.15 -5.88 8.62
CA GLY A 75 16.51 -4.71 7.80
C GLY A 75 15.58 -3.51 8.05
N ALA A 76 16.01 -2.34 7.62
CA ALA A 76 15.28 -1.07 7.72
C ALA A 76 14.98 -0.62 9.18
N PRO A 77 15.99 -0.49 10.07
CA PRO A 77 15.76 -0.20 11.49
C PRO A 77 15.16 1.19 11.76
N ALA A 78 15.53 2.22 11.00
CA ALA A 78 15.00 3.57 11.16
C ALA A 78 13.51 3.62 10.75
N THR A 79 13.17 2.99 9.62
CA THR A 79 11.77 2.86 9.17
C THR A 79 10.95 2.06 10.17
N ARG A 80 11.46 0.90 10.65
CA ARG A 80 10.76 0.10 11.67
C ARG A 80 10.52 0.87 12.97
N ALA A 81 11.35 1.84 13.33
CA ALA A 81 11.08 2.71 14.47
C ALA A 81 9.83 3.57 14.28
N ILE A 82 9.65 4.17 13.08
CA ILE A 82 8.42 4.91 12.71
C ILE A 82 7.21 3.97 12.72
N LEU A 83 7.35 2.77 12.12
CA LEU A 83 6.25 1.79 12.08
C LEU A 83 5.79 1.38 13.48
N ARG A 84 6.71 1.06 14.39
CA ARG A 84 6.36 0.74 15.78
C ARG A 84 5.53 1.84 16.46
N GLU A 85 5.90 3.11 16.26
CA GLU A 85 5.14 4.22 16.81
C GLU A 85 3.76 4.34 16.16
N SER A 86 3.65 4.15 14.83
CA SER A 86 2.38 4.12 14.11
C SER A 86 1.48 2.97 14.60
N LEU A 87 2.03 1.77 14.79
CA LEU A 87 1.30 0.60 15.29
C LEU A 87 0.77 0.85 16.70
N ARG A 88 1.62 1.39 17.60
CA ARG A 88 1.22 1.75 18.97
C ARG A 88 0.03 2.74 18.96
N LYS A 89 0.09 3.77 18.11
CA LYS A 89 -1.00 4.75 17.96
C LYS A 89 -2.27 4.12 17.37
N ARG A 90 -2.13 3.19 16.41
CA ARG A 90 -3.27 2.44 15.84
C ARG A 90 -3.94 1.55 16.89
N ARG A 91 -3.16 0.84 17.71
CA ARG A 91 -3.66 0.05 18.82
C ARG A 91 -4.43 0.92 19.81
N ALA A 92 -3.82 1.99 20.32
CA ALA A 92 -4.46 2.92 21.25
C ALA A 92 -5.78 3.50 20.70
N ARG A 93 -5.83 3.79 19.38
CA ARG A 93 -7.08 4.20 18.71
C ARG A 93 -8.14 3.11 18.78
N LEU A 94 -7.79 1.84 18.51
CA LEU A 94 -8.76 0.76 18.57
C LEU A 94 -9.29 0.53 19.97
N GLU A 95 -8.43 0.52 20.99
CA GLU A 95 -8.82 0.40 22.39
C GLU A 95 -9.77 1.54 22.79
N PHE A 96 -9.46 2.78 22.40
CA PHE A 96 -10.36 3.92 22.61
C PHE A 96 -11.72 3.74 21.92
N LEU A 97 -11.74 3.27 20.67
CA LEU A 97 -12.98 3.08 19.91
C LEU A 97 -13.82 1.93 20.47
N ILE A 98 -13.18 0.86 20.97
CA ILE A 98 -13.88 -0.23 21.66
C ILE A 98 -14.52 0.28 22.94
N ASN A 99 -13.80 1.08 23.73
CA ASN A 99 -14.36 1.71 24.95
C ASN A 99 -15.57 2.62 24.60
N SER A 100 -15.47 3.40 23.52
CA SER A 100 -16.61 4.18 23.04
C SER A 100 -17.78 3.30 22.57
N ALA A 101 -17.52 2.14 21.97
CA ALA A 101 -18.54 1.19 21.57
C ALA A 101 -19.23 0.52 22.77
N ARG A 102 -18.51 0.26 23.88
CA ARG A 102 -19.09 -0.24 25.15
C ARG A 102 -20.16 0.68 25.69
N GLU A 103 -19.97 1.99 25.59
CA GLU A 103 -20.99 2.96 26.00
C GLU A 103 -22.26 2.88 25.17
N LEU A 104 -22.16 2.50 23.89
CA LEU A 104 -23.31 2.32 22.98
C LEU A 104 -24.02 0.97 23.15
N TYR A 105 -23.26 -0.05 23.60
CA TYR A 105 -23.71 -1.44 23.70
C TYR A 105 -23.39 -2.01 25.08
N PRO A 106 -24.03 -1.49 26.15
CA PRO A 106 -23.69 -1.88 27.52
C PRO A 106 -23.95 -3.36 27.83
N ASP A 107 -24.88 -3.99 27.08
CA ASP A 107 -25.21 -5.42 27.23
C ASP A 107 -24.20 -6.34 26.50
N LYS A 108 -23.19 -5.78 25.83
CA LYS A 108 -22.17 -6.53 25.10
C LYS A 108 -20.83 -6.47 25.81
N GLU A 109 -20.27 -7.63 26.03
CA GLU A 109 -18.88 -7.73 26.47
C GLU A 109 -17.97 -7.45 25.27
N LEU A 110 -17.39 -6.25 25.21
CA LEU A 110 -16.47 -5.84 24.15
C LEU A 110 -15.10 -5.57 24.78
N SER A 111 -14.05 -6.21 24.26
CA SER A 111 -12.68 -6.01 24.70
C SER A 111 -11.70 -6.00 23.52
N PHE A 112 -10.52 -5.43 23.72
CA PHE A 112 -9.47 -5.47 22.72
C PHE A 112 -8.89 -6.88 22.61
N GLU A 113 -8.81 -7.62 23.69
CA GLU A 113 -8.35 -9.01 23.77
C GLU A 113 -9.25 -9.92 22.93
N ASP A 114 -10.57 -9.72 22.99
CA ASP A 114 -11.50 -10.49 22.16
C ASP A 114 -11.38 -10.13 20.66
N LEU A 115 -11.20 -8.84 20.34
CA LEU A 115 -10.92 -8.41 18.99
C LEU A 115 -9.62 -9.03 18.47
N PHE A 116 -8.58 -9.09 19.31
CA PHE A 116 -7.33 -9.76 18.97
C PHE A 116 -7.55 -11.23 18.64
N ARG A 117 -8.26 -11.99 19.52
CA ARG A 117 -8.59 -13.41 19.29
C ARG A 117 -9.41 -13.60 18.01
N ASP A 118 -10.40 -12.75 17.78
CA ASP A 118 -11.23 -12.81 16.56
C ASP A 118 -10.42 -12.61 15.28
N LYS A 119 -9.45 -11.68 15.32
CA LYS A 119 -8.61 -11.36 14.17
C LYS A 119 -7.53 -12.39 13.91
N THR A 120 -6.82 -12.82 14.97
CA THR A 120 -5.62 -13.67 14.84
C THR A 120 -5.91 -15.16 14.94
N ARG A 121 -7.03 -15.54 15.58
CA ARG A 121 -7.34 -16.92 16.00
C ARG A 121 -6.34 -17.51 17.00
N MET A 122 -5.69 -16.64 17.76
CA MET A 122 -4.69 -16.98 18.78
C MET A 122 -5.14 -16.46 20.15
N GLU A 123 -4.59 -17.02 21.22
CA GLU A 123 -4.69 -16.43 22.55
C GLU A 123 -4.04 -15.04 22.58
N TYR A 124 -4.55 -14.18 23.45
CA TYR A 124 -4.08 -12.81 23.52
C TYR A 124 -2.60 -12.75 23.91
N ASP A 125 -1.82 -12.10 23.08
CA ASP A 125 -0.41 -11.80 23.27
C ASP A 125 -0.19 -10.29 23.05
N SER A 126 0.20 -9.60 24.10
CA SER A 126 0.41 -8.14 24.07
C SER A 126 1.56 -7.73 23.15
N ALA A 127 2.64 -8.53 23.08
CA ALA A 127 3.78 -8.23 22.21
C ALA A 127 3.40 -8.39 20.74
N LEU A 128 2.71 -9.47 20.40
CA LEU A 128 2.18 -9.67 19.05
C LEU A 128 1.14 -8.61 18.67
N ALA A 129 0.32 -8.17 19.64
CA ALA A 129 -0.67 -7.11 19.40
C ALA A 129 -0.03 -5.77 19.02
N ASP A 130 1.19 -5.50 19.46
CA ASP A 130 1.97 -4.29 19.12
C ASP A 130 2.61 -4.38 17.72
N GLU A 131 2.69 -5.56 17.12
CA GLU A 131 3.22 -5.78 15.76
C GLU A 131 2.14 -5.80 14.67
N ILE A 132 0.87 -5.88 15.07
CA ILE A 132 -0.28 -5.95 14.15
C ILE A 132 -0.75 -4.56 13.76
N SER A 133 -0.96 -4.34 12.47
CA SER A 133 -1.63 -3.13 11.99
C SER A 133 -3.13 -3.20 12.24
N TRP A 134 -3.60 -2.38 13.18
CA TRP A 134 -5.01 -2.28 13.57
C TRP A 134 -5.74 -1.20 12.76
N SER A 135 -6.95 -1.48 12.32
CA SER A 135 -7.74 -0.62 11.46
C SER A 135 -9.21 -0.48 11.90
N LYS A 136 -9.90 0.50 11.35
CA LYS A 136 -11.37 0.63 11.54
C LYS A 136 -12.15 -0.54 10.92
N VAL A 137 -11.56 -1.25 9.96
CA VAL A 137 -12.16 -2.47 9.39
C VAL A 137 -12.20 -3.58 10.45
N ASP A 138 -11.16 -3.69 11.28
CA ASP A 138 -11.13 -4.69 12.34
C ASP A 138 -12.26 -4.42 13.36
N LEU A 139 -12.46 -3.16 13.75
CA LEU A 139 -13.58 -2.77 14.60
C LEU A 139 -14.93 -3.09 13.94
N PHE A 140 -15.09 -2.79 12.65
CA PHE A 140 -16.31 -3.09 11.91
C PHE A 140 -16.63 -4.59 11.93
N LEU A 141 -15.66 -5.44 11.60
CA LEU A 141 -15.81 -6.88 11.59
C LEU A 141 -16.11 -7.43 13.00
N TYR A 142 -15.43 -6.91 14.01
CA TYR A 142 -15.63 -7.28 15.41
C TYR A 142 -17.04 -6.94 15.88
N LEU A 143 -17.51 -5.70 15.70
CA LEU A 143 -18.86 -5.30 16.09
C LEU A 143 -19.94 -6.07 15.33
N LYS A 144 -19.67 -6.45 14.09
CA LYS A 144 -20.56 -7.30 13.28
C LYS A 144 -20.63 -8.71 13.85
N ALA A 145 -19.50 -9.33 14.17
CA ALA A 145 -19.43 -10.65 14.81
C ALA A 145 -20.14 -10.70 16.17
N ARG A 146 -20.04 -9.61 16.96
CA ARG A 146 -20.72 -9.46 18.26
C ARG A 146 -22.20 -9.08 18.14
N ARG A 147 -22.75 -8.98 16.91
CA ARG A 147 -24.15 -8.54 16.64
C ARG A 147 -24.48 -7.19 17.28
N CYS A 148 -23.52 -6.27 17.31
CA CYS A 148 -23.71 -4.87 17.70
C CYS A 148 -24.25 -4.03 16.54
N ILE A 149 -24.06 -4.49 15.32
CA ILE A 149 -24.50 -3.81 14.10
C ILE A 149 -25.21 -4.80 13.18
N ASP A 150 -26.03 -4.25 12.28
CA ASP A 150 -26.74 -5.03 11.29
C ASP A 150 -25.80 -5.94 10.49
N PRO A 151 -26.11 -7.25 10.35
CA PRO A 151 -25.29 -8.19 9.57
C PRO A 151 -25.18 -7.80 8.10
N ASP A 152 -26.13 -7.07 7.54
CA ASP A 152 -26.13 -6.62 6.14
C ASP A 152 -25.43 -5.26 5.96
N MET A 153 -25.04 -4.61 7.04
CA MET A 153 -24.31 -3.34 6.97
C MET A 153 -22.98 -3.53 6.26
N ASN A 154 -22.74 -2.75 5.22
CA ASN A 154 -21.43 -2.67 4.58
C ASN A 154 -20.52 -1.64 5.27
N TYR A 155 -19.21 -1.72 4.99
CA TYR A 155 -18.21 -0.86 5.63
C TYR A 155 -18.41 0.64 5.32
N LYS A 156 -18.91 1.00 4.12
CA LYS A 156 -19.19 2.40 3.76
C LYS A 156 -20.31 2.99 4.64
N ALA A 157 -21.38 2.23 4.84
CA ALA A 157 -22.48 2.62 5.73
C ALA A 157 -22.02 2.71 7.19
N PHE A 158 -21.18 1.77 7.64
CA PHE A 158 -20.56 1.80 8.95
C PHE A 158 -19.72 3.08 9.16
N LYS A 159 -18.83 3.42 8.22
CA LYS A 159 -18.05 4.66 8.31
C LYS A 159 -18.94 5.89 8.43
N LYS A 160 -20.00 5.97 7.62
CA LYS A 160 -20.94 7.09 7.67
C LYS A 160 -21.64 7.17 9.02
N LYS A 161 -22.23 6.07 9.50
CA LYS A 161 -23.03 6.03 10.74
C LYS A 161 -22.16 6.28 11.97
N PHE A 162 -21.04 5.60 12.11
CA PHE A 162 -20.26 5.55 13.35
C PHE A 162 -19.20 6.66 13.45
N PHE A 163 -18.66 7.13 12.34
CA PHE A 163 -17.62 8.16 12.36
C PHE A 163 -18.09 9.50 11.82
N ALA A 164 -18.69 9.55 10.63
CA ALA A 164 -19.12 10.83 10.05
C ALA A 164 -20.28 11.45 10.84
N ASN A 165 -21.28 10.64 11.25
CA ASN A 165 -22.40 11.09 12.07
C ASN A 165 -22.09 11.12 13.59
N GLY A 166 -20.87 10.75 13.99
CA GLY A 166 -20.39 10.91 15.36
C GLY A 166 -20.97 9.96 16.40
N LEU A 167 -21.44 8.76 16.00
CA LEU A 167 -21.96 7.77 16.94
C LEU A 167 -20.85 7.22 17.86
N LEU A 168 -19.64 7.04 17.34
CA LEU A 168 -18.44 6.79 18.12
C LEU A 168 -17.69 8.09 18.39
N LYS A 169 -17.04 8.17 19.54
CA LYS A 169 -16.19 9.30 19.91
C LYS A 169 -15.07 9.49 18.90
N LYS A 170 -14.72 10.73 18.60
CA LYS A 170 -13.62 11.05 17.68
C LYS A 170 -12.29 10.77 18.32
N TYR A 171 -11.41 10.08 17.60
CA TYR A 171 -10.01 9.90 17.96
C TYR A 171 -9.14 10.44 16.82
N LYS A 172 -8.28 11.40 17.12
CA LYS A 172 -7.32 11.94 16.15
C LYS A 172 -6.09 11.02 16.10
N LEU A 173 -5.97 10.26 15.02
CA LEU A 173 -4.73 9.52 14.77
C LEU A 173 -3.70 10.49 14.22
N ASP A 174 -2.62 10.66 14.97
CA ASP A 174 -1.47 11.44 14.56
C ASP A 174 -0.54 10.55 13.70
N LYS A 175 -0.39 10.91 12.42
CA LYS A 175 0.42 10.21 11.42
C LYS A 175 1.75 10.94 11.23
N PRO A 176 2.85 10.27 10.86
CA PRO A 176 4.11 10.94 10.52
C PRO A 176 3.94 11.86 9.33
N ASP A 177 4.77 12.91 9.27
CA ASP A 177 4.94 13.75 8.10
C ASP A 177 5.83 13.06 7.05
N ILE A 178 5.79 13.59 5.82
CA ILE A 178 6.53 13.01 4.69
C ILE A 178 8.05 13.13 4.89
N ALA A 179 8.53 14.24 5.42
CA ALA A 179 9.97 14.46 5.61
C ALA A 179 10.57 13.44 6.57
N SER A 180 9.90 13.16 7.68
CA SER A 180 10.32 12.15 8.66
C SER A 180 10.37 10.74 8.05
N VAL A 181 9.37 10.37 7.24
CA VAL A 181 9.32 9.08 6.57
C VAL A 181 10.44 8.96 5.53
N VAL A 182 10.60 9.97 4.67
CA VAL A 182 11.67 9.99 3.65
C VAL A 182 13.04 9.87 4.29
N ALA A 183 13.31 10.64 5.36
CA ALA A 183 14.59 10.59 6.05
C ALA A 183 14.89 9.19 6.63
N ALA A 184 13.89 8.53 7.22
CA ALA A 184 14.07 7.20 7.78
C ALA A 184 14.29 6.13 6.70
N VAL A 185 13.50 6.18 5.62
CA VAL A 185 13.62 5.22 4.51
C VAL A 185 14.97 5.37 3.81
N HIS A 186 15.43 6.59 3.57
CA HIS A 186 16.75 6.84 2.96
C HIS A 186 17.90 6.45 3.89
N ALA A 187 17.78 6.65 5.22
CA ALA A 187 18.77 6.19 6.19
C ALA A 187 18.94 4.67 6.16
N ASP A 188 17.88 3.94 5.80
CA ASP A 188 17.87 2.50 5.63
C ASP A 188 18.25 2.06 4.18
N ASN A 189 18.73 2.95 3.33
CA ASN A 189 19.03 2.74 1.91
C ASN A 189 17.81 2.26 1.10
N GLY A 190 16.62 2.64 1.51
CA GLY A 190 15.38 2.37 0.81
C GLY A 190 14.98 3.48 -0.15
N PHE A 191 13.86 3.26 -0.84
CA PHE A 191 13.25 4.19 -1.79
C PHE A 191 11.81 4.47 -1.42
N VAL A 192 11.41 5.74 -1.54
CA VAL A 192 10.05 6.20 -1.25
C VAL A 192 9.27 6.40 -2.55
N VAL A 193 8.07 5.82 -2.63
CA VAL A 193 7.22 5.85 -3.83
C VAL A 193 5.82 6.34 -3.48
N LEU A 194 5.23 7.18 -4.32
CA LEU A 194 3.84 7.61 -4.21
C LEU A 194 2.92 6.51 -4.72
N PRO A 195 2.06 5.91 -3.89
CA PRO A 195 1.11 4.89 -4.31
C PRO A 195 -0.11 5.52 -5.00
N HIS A 196 -0.78 4.73 -5.85
CA HIS A 196 -2.14 4.98 -6.40
C HIS A 196 -2.52 6.46 -6.54
N PHE A 197 -1.66 7.26 -7.15
CA PHE A 197 -1.71 8.73 -7.11
C PHE A 197 -3.00 9.31 -7.74
N GLY A 198 -3.67 8.57 -8.63
CA GLY A 198 -4.97 8.94 -9.20
C GLY A 198 -6.10 9.07 -8.19
N HIS A 199 -5.99 8.43 -7.03
CA HIS A 199 -6.98 8.54 -5.95
C HIS A 199 -7.18 9.99 -5.47
N LEU A 200 -6.20 10.87 -5.63
CA LEU A 200 -6.34 12.31 -5.32
C LEU A 200 -7.32 13.04 -6.25
N TRP A 201 -7.72 12.40 -7.35
CA TRP A 201 -8.71 12.88 -8.32
C TRP A 201 -9.88 11.90 -8.48
N ASP A 202 -10.18 11.12 -7.44
CA ASP A 202 -11.25 10.11 -7.46
C ASP A 202 -11.18 9.15 -8.67
N ASP A 203 -9.97 8.87 -9.16
CA ASP A 203 -9.69 8.07 -10.36
C ASP A 203 -10.34 8.61 -11.64
N ASP A 204 -10.60 9.91 -11.68
CA ASP A 204 -11.13 10.59 -12.86
C ASP A 204 -9.98 11.13 -13.74
N ALA A 205 -9.69 10.40 -14.83
CA ALA A 205 -8.65 10.79 -15.78
C ALA A 205 -8.93 12.14 -16.47
N ALA A 206 -10.20 12.51 -16.68
CA ALA A 206 -10.57 13.76 -17.33
C ALA A 206 -10.35 14.95 -16.36
N LEU A 207 -10.73 14.80 -15.11
CA LEU A 207 -10.46 15.78 -14.07
C LEU A 207 -8.95 15.96 -13.86
N MET A 208 -8.23 14.84 -13.76
CA MET A 208 -6.78 14.85 -13.60
C MET A 208 -6.07 15.53 -14.77
N HIS A 209 -6.52 15.29 -16.00
CA HIS A 209 -6.03 15.98 -17.21
C HIS A 209 -6.32 17.47 -17.16
N LYS A 210 -7.53 17.87 -16.79
CA LYS A 210 -7.91 19.27 -16.62
C LYS A 210 -7.05 20.00 -15.59
N GLU A 211 -6.63 19.29 -14.54
CA GLU A 211 -5.80 19.82 -13.44
C GLU A 211 -4.31 19.43 -13.59
N THR A 212 -3.80 19.26 -14.81
CA THR A 212 -2.41 18.81 -15.06
C THR A 212 -1.36 19.69 -14.38
N GLU A 213 -1.58 21.00 -14.28
CA GLU A 213 -0.63 21.91 -13.58
C GLU A 213 -0.63 21.67 -12.06
N LYS A 214 -1.77 21.34 -11.47
CA LYS A 214 -1.86 20.95 -10.05
C LYS A 214 -1.16 19.60 -9.82
N LEU A 215 -1.35 18.63 -10.73
CA LEU A 215 -0.62 17.37 -10.73
C LEU A 215 0.89 17.62 -10.79
N ARG A 216 1.36 18.43 -11.73
CA ARG A 216 2.77 18.80 -11.91
C ARG A 216 3.35 19.43 -10.63
N SER A 217 2.64 20.39 -10.06
CA SER A 217 3.05 21.11 -8.85
C SER A 217 3.12 20.18 -7.63
N LYS A 218 2.15 19.31 -7.45
CA LYS A 218 2.19 18.30 -6.37
C LYS A 218 3.38 17.36 -6.53
N LEU A 219 3.61 16.80 -7.72
CA LEU A 219 4.75 15.93 -7.99
C LEU A 219 6.08 16.66 -7.74
N ALA A 220 6.21 17.93 -8.19
CA ALA A 220 7.39 18.72 -7.94
C ALA A 220 7.65 18.95 -6.43
N TRP A 221 6.60 19.12 -5.64
CA TRP A 221 6.72 19.21 -4.18
C TRP A 221 7.24 17.88 -3.60
N PHE A 222 6.64 16.74 -3.97
CA PHE A 222 7.07 15.42 -3.51
C PHE A 222 8.53 15.13 -3.88
N ARG A 223 8.92 15.48 -5.11
CA ARG A 223 10.32 15.31 -5.55
C ARG A 223 11.29 16.11 -4.68
N ARG A 224 10.97 17.37 -4.37
CA ARG A 224 11.78 18.20 -3.44
C ARG A 224 11.79 17.65 -2.01
N ALA A 225 10.71 17.02 -1.58
CA ALA A 225 10.63 16.35 -0.28
C ALA A 225 11.44 15.04 -0.23
N GLY A 226 12.02 14.60 -1.37
CA GLY A 226 12.87 13.41 -1.45
C GLY A 226 12.14 12.13 -1.86
N VAL A 227 10.91 12.21 -2.35
CA VAL A 227 10.21 11.04 -2.91
C VAL A 227 10.88 10.65 -4.23
N ASP A 228 11.14 9.35 -4.42
CA ASP A 228 12.00 8.83 -5.50
C ASP A 228 11.19 8.35 -6.71
N GLY A 229 10.01 7.77 -6.48
CA GLY A 229 9.21 7.15 -7.52
C GLY A 229 7.72 7.39 -7.39
N VAL A 230 6.99 6.97 -8.42
CA VAL A 230 5.52 6.97 -8.46
C VAL A 230 5.04 5.60 -8.90
N GLU A 231 4.01 5.08 -8.23
CA GLU A 231 3.37 3.83 -8.61
C GLU A 231 2.41 4.05 -9.78
N LEU A 232 2.55 3.24 -10.81
CA LEU A 232 1.54 3.03 -11.83
C LEU A 232 0.57 1.96 -11.30
N TYR A 233 -0.71 2.28 -11.28
CA TYR A 233 -1.69 1.55 -10.48
C TYR A 233 -2.88 1.08 -11.32
N TRP A 234 -3.55 0.01 -10.88
CA TRP A 234 -4.79 -0.44 -11.50
C TRP A 234 -6.01 0.32 -10.94
N TYR A 235 -6.53 1.30 -11.72
CA TYR A 235 -7.64 2.18 -11.31
C TYR A 235 -9.00 1.62 -11.76
N ASN A 236 -9.49 0.57 -11.13
CA ASN A 236 -10.82 -0.02 -11.26
C ASN A 236 -11.29 -0.47 -12.66
N ALA A 237 -10.83 0.12 -13.74
CA ALA A 237 -11.18 -0.26 -15.10
C ALA A 237 -9.97 -0.05 -16.02
N ASP A 238 -9.72 -0.99 -16.90
CA ASP A 238 -8.52 -1.07 -17.73
C ASP A 238 -8.21 0.21 -18.50
N TYR A 239 -9.22 0.78 -19.18
CA TYR A 239 -9.04 2.01 -19.95
C TYR A 239 -8.77 3.25 -19.05
N ARG A 240 -9.30 3.29 -17.83
CA ARG A 240 -9.03 4.39 -16.87
C ARG A 240 -7.62 4.27 -16.34
N SER A 241 -7.19 3.07 -16.00
CA SER A 241 -5.82 2.79 -15.57
C SER A 241 -4.81 3.24 -16.61
N ALA A 242 -5.00 2.87 -17.88
CA ALA A 242 -4.10 3.27 -18.96
C ALA A 242 -3.99 4.79 -19.10
N LYS A 243 -5.12 5.51 -19.11
CA LYS A 243 -5.12 6.99 -19.25
C LYS A 243 -4.50 7.70 -18.06
N ILE A 244 -4.81 7.27 -16.83
CA ILE A 244 -4.25 7.87 -15.62
C ILE A 244 -2.74 7.59 -15.56
N ASN A 245 -2.33 6.35 -15.80
CA ASN A 245 -0.92 5.96 -15.77
C ASN A 245 -0.11 6.69 -16.83
N GLU A 246 -0.66 6.90 -18.03
CA GLU A 246 0.00 7.67 -19.09
C GLU A 246 0.18 9.13 -18.69
N LEU A 247 -0.85 9.74 -18.11
CA LEU A 247 -0.75 11.12 -17.64
C LEU A 247 0.25 11.26 -16.49
N VAL A 248 0.22 10.35 -15.50
CA VAL A 248 1.20 10.31 -14.40
C VAL A 248 2.61 10.17 -14.96
N ARG A 249 2.84 9.21 -15.87
CA ARG A 249 4.14 8.97 -16.50
C ARG A 249 4.63 10.20 -17.25
N THR A 250 3.78 10.85 -18.04
CA THR A 250 4.10 12.04 -18.83
C THR A 250 4.54 13.20 -17.96
N VAL A 251 3.89 13.38 -16.80
CA VAL A 251 4.18 14.52 -15.90
C VAL A 251 5.33 14.22 -14.93
N ALA A 252 5.46 12.98 -14.44
CA ALA A 252 6.44 12.60 -13.43
C ALA A 252 7.83 12.29 -14.03
N ARG A 253 7.90 11.66 -15.21
CA ARG A 253 9.18 11.28 -15.84
C ARG A 253 10.16 12.46 -16.04
N PRO A 254 9.73 13.64 -16.56
CA PRO A 254 10.62 14.79 -16.69
C PRO A 254 11.13 15.33 -15.34
N GLN A 255 10.48 14.98 -14.24
CA GLN A 255 10.88 15.39 -12.89
C GLN A 255 11.83 14.40 -12.22
N GLY A 256 12.26 13.35 -12.94
CA GLY A 256 13.25 12.37 -12.47
C GLY A 256 12.69 11.29 -11.54
N PHE A 257 11.38 11.03 -11.58
CA PHE A 257 10.80 9.88 -10.89
C PHE A 257 11.02 8.59 -11.67
N PHE A 258 11.31 7.51 -10.97
CA PHE A 258 11.15 6.17 -11.51
C PHE A 258 9.70 5.67 -11.27
N PHE A 259 9.35 4.51 -11.86
CA PHE A 259 8.00 3.96 -11.72
C PHE A 259 8.03 2.53 -11.20
N THR A 260 7.11 2.23 -10.28
CA THR A 260 6.74 0.88 -9.87
C THR A 260 5.35 0.53 -10.42
N TYR A 261 4.94 -0.73 -10.27
CA TYR A 261 3.60 -1.18 -10.66
C TYR A 261 2.93 -1.82 -9.44
N GLY A 262 1.69 -1.41 -9.15
CA GLY A 262 0.95 -1.90 -8.00
C GLY A 262 -0.50 -2.25 -8.31
N SER A 263 -1.00 -3.25 -7.62
CA SER A 263 -2.39 -3.70 -7.70
C SER A 263 -3.22 -3.33 -6.47
N ASP A 264 -2.58 -2.91 -5.37
CA ASP A 264 -3.21 -2.66 -4.08
C ASP A 264 -4.15 -3.84 -3.69
N CYS A 265 -3.63 -5.06 -3.86
CA CYS A 265 -4.39 -6.28 -3.60
C CYS A 265 -4.56 -6.50 -2.08
N HIS A 266 -5.79 -6.55 -1.62
CA HIS A 266 -6.12 -6.80 -0.21
C HIS A 266 -6.51 -8.26 0.07
N GLY A 267 -6.31 -9.15 -0.89
CA GLY A 267 -6.63 -10.57 -0.79
C GLY A 267 -8.10 -10.93 -1.00
N PRO A 268 -8.42 -12.23 -0.96
CA PRO A 268 -9.77 -12.75 -1.19
C PRO A 268 -10.79 -12.19 -0.18
N GLY A 269 -11.99 -11.89 -0.65
CA GLY A 269 -13.09 -11.38 0.19
C GLY A 269 -13.02 -9.90 0.55
N SER A 270 -11.96 -9.19 0.19
CA SER A 270 -11.80 -7.74 0.46
C SER A 270 -12.57 -6.85 -0.53
N GLY A 271 -12.97 -7.38 -1.68
CA GLY A 271 -13.42 -6.61 -2.85
C GLY A 271 -12.27 -6.01 -3.68
N LYS A 272 -11.03 -6.10 -3.19
CA LYS A 272 -9.80 -5.65 -3.84
C LYS A 272 -8.81 -6.83 -4.06
N HIS A 273 -9.27 -7.96 -4.56
CA HIS A 273 -8.40 -9.06 -4.96
C HIS A 273 -7.96 -8.85 -6.41
N THR A 274 -6.90 -8.11 -6.60
CA THR A 274 -6.49 -7.53 -7.87
C THR A 274 -5.11 -7.96 -8.37
N ILE A 275 -4.42 -8.85 -7.67
CA ILE A 275 -3.05 -9.26 -7.98
C ILE A 275 -2.86 -9.78 -9.42
N THR A 276 -3.93 -10.33 -10.01
CA THR A 276 -3.91 -10.86 -11.39
C THR A 276 -4.35 -9.85 -12.44
N LYS A 277 -4.89 -8.68 -12.05
CA LYS A 277 -5.54 -7.73 -12.96
C LYS A 277 -4.61 -6.68 -13.53
N PHE A 278 -3.55 -6.35 -12.81
CA PHE A 278 -2.57 -5.37 -13.25
C PHE A 278 -1.17 -5.93 -13.10
N LYS A 279 -0.52 -6.12 -14.23
CA LYS A 279 0.86 -6.60 -14.34
C LYS A 279 1.66 -5.59 -15.13
N GLY A 280 2.88 -5.32 -14.74
CA GLY A 280 3.79 -4.44 -15.46
C GLY A 280 5.21 -4.58 -14.96
N ASN A 281 6.11 -3.99 -15.69
CA ASN A 281 7.51 -3.90 -15.30
C ASN A 281 7.76 -2.54 -14.70
N PHE A 282 8.56 -2.49 -13.64
CA PHE A 282 9.08 -1.22 -13.14
C PHE A 282 9.94 -0.53 -14.20
N GLU A 283 9.99 0.81 -14.14
CA GLU A 283 10.75 1.64 -15.07
C GLU A 283 11.77 2.47 -14.27
N GLY A 284 13.05 2.16 -14.41
CA GLY A 284 14.14 2.87 -13.73
C GLY A 284 14.25 2.62 -12.21
N PHE A 285 13.48 1.71 -11.66
CA PHE A 285 13.60 1.31 -10.26
C PHE A 285 14.95 0.57 -10.04
N PRO A 286 15.75 1.00 -9.05
CA PRO A 286 17.11 0.49 -8.88
C PRO A 286 17.13 -0.86 -8.16
N VAL A 287 16.76 -1.92 -8.86
CA VAL A 287 16.91 -3.30 -8.40
C VAL A 287 18.26 -3.83 -8.86
N ARG A 288 19.07 -4.39 -7.94
CA ARG A 288 20.17 -5.25 -8.34
C ARG A 288 19.56 -6.54 -8.87
N GLN A 289 19.74 -6.81 -10.15
CA GLN A 289 19.44 -8.14 -10.69
C GLN A 289 20.37 -9.13 -9.97
N ALA A 290 19.81 -10.21 -9.42
CA ALA A 290 20.61 -11.35 -9.00
C ALA A 290 21.36 -11.86 -10.24
N ASP A 291 22.70 -11.96 -10.15
CA ASP A 291 23.57 -12.37 -11.25
C ASP A 291 23.03 -13.64 -11.91
N GLY A 292 22.56 -13.54 -13.15
CA GLY A 292 22.21 -14.73 -13.90
C GLY A 292 21.28 -14.63 -15.11
N HIS A 293 20.61 -13.53 -15.39
CA HIS A 293 19.91 -13.39 -16.69
C HIS A 293 19.92 -11.92 -17.13
N GLN A 294 20.78 -11.62 -18.11
CA GLN A 294 20.67 -10.39 -18.91
C GLN A 294 19.44 -10.53 -19.80
N SER A 295 18.34 -9.92 -19.45
CA SER A 295 17.28 -9.66 -20.43
C SER A 295 17.76 -8.51 -21.32
N GLU A 296 18.26 -8.85 -22.51
CA GLU A 296 18.50 -7.87 -23.56
C GLU A 296 17.23 -7.06 -23.80
N GLY A 297 17.32 -5.78 -23.51
CA GLY A 297 16.26 -4.84 -23.88
C GLY A 297 16.04 -4.89 -25.37
N HIS A 298 14.85 -5.23 -25.80
CA HIS A 298 14.41 -5.13 -27.18
C HIS A 298 14.58 -3.68 -27.65
N ARG A 299 15.73 -3.41 -28.29
CA ARG A 299 15.89 -2.26 -29.17
C ARG A 299 15.04 -2.56 -30.39
N GLY A 300 13.92 -1.86 -30.55
CA GLY A 300 13.17 -1.88 -31.79
C GLY A 300 14.07 -1.49 -32.97
N SER A 301 14.40 -2.44 -33.81
CA SER A 301 15.02 -2.19 -35.11
C SER A 301 13.99 -1.48 -35.98
N ALA A 302 14.24 -0.20 -36.25
CA ALA A 302 13.59 0.50 -37.33
C ALA A 302 13.96 -0.19 -38.68
N GLY A 303 13.02 -0.89 -39.26
CA GLY A 303 13.16 -1.46 -40.59
C GLY A 303 13.28 -0.35 -41.63
N HIS A 304 14.46 -0.22 -42.23
CA HIS A 304 14.64 0.51 -43.47
C HIS A 304 13.93 -0.26 -44.61
N ALA A 305 12.87 0.32 -45.10
CA ALA A 305 12.30 -0.08 -46.39
C ALA A 305 13.16 0.54 -47.51
N SER A 306 13.88 -0.29 -48.24
CA SER A 306 14.49 0.11 -49.52
C SER A 306 13.46 0.00 -50.62
N PRO A 307 13.42 0.93 -51.61
CA PRO A 307 12.51 0.83 -52.74
C PRO A 307 13.09 -0.12 -53.78
N ASN A 308 12.29 -1.09 -54.19
CA ASN A 308 12.61 -1.95 -55.34
C ASN A 308 12.19 -1.23 -56.60
N THR A 309 13.15 -0.96 -57.49
CA THR A 309 12.98 -0.56 -58.87
C THR A 309 12.85 -1.80 -59.75
N ALA A 310 11.89 -1.74 -60.67
CA ALA A 310 11.84 -2.25 -62.02
C ALA A 310 12.16 -3.73 -62.33
N GLY A 311 11.28 -4.31 -63.07
CA GLY A 311 11.38 -5.52 -63.89
C GLY A 311 10.03 -6.00 -64.35
#